data_10a3bca027dda488d9d988a66d633f1f
#
_entry.id   10a3bca027dda488d9d988a66d633f1f
#
_cell.length_a   1.000
_cell.length_b   1.000
_cell.length_c   1.000
_cell.angle_alpha   90.00
_cell.angle_beta   90.00
_cell.angle_gamma   90.00
#
_symmetry.space_group_name_H-M   'P 1'
#
loop_
_entity.id
_entity.type
_entity.pdbx_description
1 polymer ?
#
loop_
_entity_poly.entity_id
_entity_poly.type
_entity_poly.pdbx_seq_one_letter_code
_entity_poly.pdbx_strand_id
1 'polypeptide(L)'
;MFGCDCFYWSRGVSELDSESAEPKPSSLPSPLPCWPQGNGFATGIINLGEIDVVKITKLHRVWSSDSSHGKSKRATFYRAEEIPEGFHCLGHYCQPTDKPLRGYVLAARASETISVDNLPPLKKPVSYSLVWSADSEKNGGGYFWLPIPPVGYRAMGFFVTHQPGEPETEEVRCVREDLTESCETSEMILEVGSSKKSNRSGSPFSVWSTQPCERGMLSQGVAVGSFFCCTYDISSDRKVPDIGCLKNLDSTLHAMPNLNQVHAVIEHYGPTVYFHPEEAYMPSSVQWFFKNGALLYRSGKSQGEPINSTGSNLPAGGCNDMEFWIDLPEDEEAKSHLKKGNLESSELYVHVKPALGGTFTDIVMWIFCPFNGPATLKIGIFTLPMTRIGEHVGDWEHFTFRVCNFSGELWQMFFSQHSGGGWVDASEIEFVKDNKPAVYSSKHGHASFPHPGMYLQGSSKFGIGVRNDVAKSKYMLESSQRYVIVAAEYLGNGVVMEPRWLQYMREWGPSIAYDSGSEINKIMNLLPLVVRFSFENIVDLFPIALYGEEGPTGPKEKDNWEGDEIC
;
A
#
# COMPACT_ATOMS: atom_id res chain seq x y z
N MET A 1 -0.50 15.85 -14.74
CA MET A 1 -1.20 15.06 -13.73
C MET A 1 -1.82 13.87 -14.46
N PHE A 2 -1.13 12.74 -14.45
CA PHE A 2 -1.63 11.50 -15.06
C PHE A 2 -2.04 10.59 -13.90
N GLY A 3 -3.33 10.22 -13.88
CA GLY A 3 -3.85 9.30 -12.89
C GLY A 3 -3.15 7.93 -13.04
N CYS A 4 -2.62 7.40 -11.97
CA CYS A 4 -2.19 6.02 -11.89
C CYS A 4 -3.42 5.12 -12.07
N ASP A 5 -3.51 4.44 -13.21
CA ASP A 5 -4.43 3.32 -13.36
C ASP A 5 -3.94 2.16 -12.50
N CYS A 6 -4.49 2.03 -11.30
CA CYS A 6 -4.25 0.86 -10.44
C CYS A 6 -4.63 -0.41 -11.18
N PHE A 7 -3.69 -1.36 -11.25
CA PHE A 7 -3.86 -2.63 -11.95
C PHE A 7 -4.94 -3.50 -11.28
N TYR A 8 -6.07 -3.69 -11.97
CA TYR A 8 -7.04 -4.70 -11.59
C TYR A 8 -6.66 -6.06 -12.21
N TRP A 9 -6.38 -7.02 -11.35
CA TRP A 9 -6.26 -8.42 -11.74
C TRP A 9 -7.64 -9.10 -11.69
N SER A 10 -8.22 -9.42 -12.85
CA SER A 10 -9.42 -10.26 -12.91
C SER A 10 -8.99 -11.72 -13.10
N ARG A 11 -9.00 -12.52 -12.04
CA ARG A 11 -9.15 -13.97 -12.19
C ARG A 11 -10.53 -14.23 -12.77
N GLY A 12 -10.60 -14.93 -13.90
CA GLY A 12 -11.83 -15.53 -14.38
C GLY A 12 -12.30 -16.58 -13.37
N VAL A 13 -13.14 -16.16 -12.43
CA VAL A 13 -13.93 -17.08 -11.61
C VAL A 13 -15.11 -17.47 -12.45
N SER A 14 -15.26 -18.77 -12.71
CA SER A 14 -16.47 -19.35 -13.31
C SER A 14 -17.67 -18.90 -12.48
N GLU A 15 -18.61 -18.23 -13.15
CA GLU A 15 -19.92 -17.92 -12.59
C GLU A 15 -20.59 -19.23 -12.16
N LEU A 16 -20.59 -19.46 -10.85
CA LEU A 16 -21.54 -20.35 -10.19
C LEU A 16 -22.53 -19.44 -9.49
N ASP A 17 -23.74 -19.39 -10.03
CA ASP A 17 -24.91 -18.81 -9.40
C ASP A 17 -25.09 -19.39 -7.98
N SER A 18 -24.72 -18.63 -6.96
CA SER A 18 -25.19 -18.83 -5.58
C SER A 18 -25.72 -17.51 -5.04
N GLU A 19 -26.93 -17.17 -5.44
CA GLU A 19 -27.76 -16.19 -4.72
C GLU A 19 -28.03 -16.73 -3.32
N SER A 20 -27.39 -16.13 -2.28
CA SER A 20 -27.78 -16.17 -0.86
C SER A 20 -26.78 -16.60 0.21
N ALA A 21 -25.57 -17.00 -0.10
CA ALA A 21 -24.59 -17.26 0.97
C ALA A 21 -23.99 -15.95 1.49
N GLU A 22 -24.10 -15.70 2.80
CA GLU A 22 -23.35 -14.61 3.42
C GLU A 22 -21.85 -14.80 3.20
N PRO A 23 -21.10 -13.73 2.82
CA PRO A 23 -19.66 -13.85 2.65
C PRO A 23 -19.03 -14.30 3.98
N LYS A 24 -18.31 -15.42 3.92
CA LYS A 24 -17.62 -15.94 5.12
C LYS A 24 -16.51 -14.96 5.52
N PRO A 25 -16.38 -14.67 6.83
CA PRO A 25 -15.24 -13.89 7.32
C PRO A 25 -13.92 -14.54 6.87
N SER A 26 -13.02 -13.73 6.34
CA SER A 26 -11.67 -14.16 6.02
C SER A 26 -10.83 -14.15 7.29
N SER A 27 -9.99 -15.17 7.47
CA SER A 27 -9.00 -15.25 8.54
C SER A 27 -7.64 -15.63 7.96
N LEU A 28 -6.58 -15.35 8.70
CA LEU A 28 -5.25 -15.83 8.36
C LEU A 28 -5.20 -17.38 8.41
N PRO A 29 -4.29 -18.01 7.66
CA PRO A 29 -4.18 -19.48 7.60
C PRO A 29 -3.92 -20.15 8.95
N SER A 30 -3.17 -19.50 9.84
CA SER A 30 -2.83 -19.99 11.18
C SER A 30 -3.25 -18.98 12.26
N PRO A 31 -3.52 -19.45 13.49
CA PRO A 31 -3.82 -18.58 14.62
C PRO A 31 -2.69 -17.59 14.91
N LEU A 32 -3.05 -16.45 15.52
CA LEU A 32 -2.07 -15.49 15.99
C LEU A 32 -1.25 -16.07 17.15
N PRO A 33 0.05 -15.77 17.23
CA PRO A 33 0.87 -16.22 18.34
C PRO A 33 0.58 -15.41 19.62
N CYS A 34 1.08 -15.87 20.74
CA CYS A 34 1.19 -15.02 21.92
C CYS A 34 2.37 -14.06 21.71
N TRP A 35 2.08 -12.77 21.61
CA TRP A 35 3.11 -11.75 21.41
C TRP A 35 3.94 -11.55 22.68
N PRO A 36 5.24 -11.21 22.57
CA PRO A 36 6.05 -10.81 23.72
C PRO A 36 5.42 -9.66 24.49
N GLN A 37 5.69 -9.56 25.77
CA GLN A 37 5.19 -8.47 26.61
C GLN A 37 5.66 -7.10 26.10
N GLY A 38 4.76 -6.14 26.13
CA GLY A 38 4.98 -4.75 25.74
C GLY A 38 3.94 -3.83 26.38
N ASN A 39 3.87 -2.59 25.93
CA ASN A 39 2.99 -1.59 26.52
C ASN A 39 1.54 -1.73 26.00
N GLY A 40 1.29 -1.42 24.73
CA GLY A 40 -0.06 -1.35 24.16
C GLY A 40 -0.27 -2.19 22.91
N PHE A 41 0.79 -2.72 22.30
CA PHE A 41 0.69 -3.54 21.10
C PHE A 41 -0.08 -4.83 21.36
N ALA A 42 -1.08 -5.11 20.52
CA ALA A 42 -1.93 -6.32 20.54
C ALA A 42 -2.76 -6.50 21.84
N THR A 43 -3.12 -5.40 22.49
CA THR A 43 -3.95 -5.44 23.72
C THR A 43 -5.46 -5.32 23.44
N GLY A 44 -5.86 -5.02 22.20
CA GLY A 44 -7.25 -4.86 21.78
C GLY A 44 -7.80 -3.43 21.93
N ILE A 45 -7.19 -2.61 22.77
CA ILE A 45 -7.60 -1.22 23.02
C ILE A 45 -6.42 -0.31 22.75
N ILE A 46 -6.64 0.79 22.03
CA ILE A 46 -5.65 1.84 21.83
C ILE A 46 -6.18 3.15 22.38
N ASN A 47 -5.39 3.82 23.22
CA ASN A 47 -5.68 5.15 23.71
C ASN A 47 -5.13 6.19 22.71
N LEU A 48 -5.98 7.12 22.28
CA LEU A 48 -5.62 8.22 21.36
C LEU A 48 -5.48 9.57 22.10
N GLY A 49 -5.32 9.55 23.41
CA GLY A 49 -5.31 10.71 24.28
C GLY A 49 -6.62 10.79 25.09
N GLU A 50 -7.61 11.56 24.63
CA GLU A 50 -8.89 11.71 25.35
C GLU A 50 -9.94 10.63 25.01
N ILE A 51 -9.68 9.76 24.05
CA ILE A 51 -10.55 8.66 23.66
C ILE A 51 -9.78 7.33 23.59
N ASP A 52 -10.43 6.27 24.05
CA ASP A 52 -10.01 4.90 23.79
C ASP A 52 -10.78 4.36 22.59
N VAL A 53 -10.11 3.60 21.74
CA VAL A 53 -10.73 2.94 20.59
C VAL A 53 -10.50 1.44 20.59
N VAL A 54 -11.46 0.71 20.03
CA VAL A 54 -11.39 -0.73 19.76
C VAL A 54 -11.75 -1.00 18.31
N LYS A 55 -11.12 -2.00 17.74
CA LYS A 55 -11.38 -2.46 16.37
C LYS A 55 -12.45 -3.54 16.38
N ILE A 56 -13.60 -3.28 15.75
CA ILE A 56 -14.71 -4.24 15.64
C ILE A 56 -14.68 -4.88 14.26
N THR A 57 -14.47 -6.19 14.22
CA THR A 57 -14.45 -7.02 12.99
C THR A 57 -15.66 -7.92 12.87
N LYS A 58 -16.47 -8.06 13.91
CA LYS A 58 -17.74 -8.76 13.83
C LYS A 58 -18.79 -7.84 13.23
N LEU A 59 -19.17 -8.14 12.01
CA LEU A 59 -19.98 -7.27 11.17
C LEU A 59 -21.25 -8.02 10.73
N HIS A 60 -22.40 -7.37 10.86
CA HIS A 60 -23.70 -7.88 10.42
C HIS A 60 -24.17 -7.14 9.18
N ARG A 61 -24.58 -7.88 8.15
CA ARG A 61 -25.08 -7.32 6.88
C ARG A 61 -26.39 -6.56 7.12
N VAL A 62 -26.44 -5.30 6.69
CA VAL A 62 -27.63 -4.46 6.72
C VAL A 62 -28.31 -4.45 5.35
N TRP A 63 -27.55 -4.21 4.29
CA TRP A 63 -28.07 -4.09 2.94
C TRP A 63 -26.99 -4.40 1.91
N SER A 64 -27.41 -4.85 0.71
CA SER A 64 -26.52 -5.05 -0.44
C SER A 64 -27.17 -4.47 -1.69
N SER A 65 -26.37 -3.78 -2.51
CA SER A 65 -26.82 -3.34 -3.83
C SER A 65 -27.05 -4.55 -4.73
N ASP A 66 -28.10 -4.50 -5.59
CA ASP A 66 -28.40 -5.55 -6.55
C ASP A 66 -27.84 -5.21 -7.95
N SER A 67 -27.89 -6.21 -8.86
CA SER A 67 -27.42 -6.07 -10.23
C SER A 67 -28.30 -5.17 -11.12
N SER A 68 -29.45 -4.72 -10.63
CA SER A 68 -30.37 -3.86 -11.38
C SER A 68 -29.88 -2.41 -11.46
N HIS A 69 -28.88 -2.04 -10.67
CA HIS A 69 -28.34 -0.68 -10.59
C HIS A 69 -27.22 -0.39 -11.61
N GLY A 70 -26.96 -1.29 -12.58
CA GLY A 70 -26.03 -1.06 -13.69
C GLY A 70 -24.91 -2.10 -13.78
N LYS A 71 -24.02 -1.94 -14.78
CA LYS A 71 -22.82 -2.79 -14.98
C LYS A 71 -21.70 -2.55 -13.94
N SER A 72 -21.98 -1.77 -12.90
CA SER A 72 -21.03 -1.34 -11.88
C SER A 72 -20.87 -2.38 -10.76
N LYS A 73 -19.77 -2.26 -10.03
CA LYS A 73 -19.43 -3.05 -8.85
C LYS A 73 -20.60 -3.07 -7.86
N ARG A 74 -20.89 -4.21 -7.25
CA ARG A 74 -21.88 -4.35 -6.17
C ARG A 74 -21.19 -4.12 -4.83
N ALA A 75 -21.93 -3.52 -3.89
CA ALA A 75 -21.45 -3.26 -2.53
C ALA A 75 -22.37 -3.86 -1.47
N THR A 76 -21.78 -4.27 -0.37
CA THR A 76 -22.50 -4.75 0.81
C THR A 76 -22.13 -3.88 2.02
N PHE A 77 -23.16 -3.50 2.79
CA PHE A 77 -23.07 -2.61 3.93
C PHE A 77 -23.33 -3.37 5.21
N TYR A 78 -22.54 -3.07 6.24
CA TYR A 78 -22.51 -3.80 7.48
C TYR A 78 -22.56 -2.84 8.67
N ARG A 79 -23.23 -3.25 9.75
CA ARG A 79 -23.11 -2.64 11.08
C ARG A 79 -22.19 -3.46 11.97
N ALA A 80 -21.54 -2.81 12.92
CA ALA A 80 -20.77 -3.46 13.96
C ALA A 80 -21.67 -4.25 14.91
N GLU A 81 -21.20 -5.45 15.32
CA GLU A 81 -21.82 -6.25 16.38
C GLU A 81 -20.83 -6.47 17.52
N GLU A 82 -21.37 -6.81 18.69
CA GLU A 82 -20.57 -7.10 19.91
C GLU A 82 -19.62 -5.95 20.29
N ILE A 83 -20.10 -4.70 20.14
CA ILE A 83 -19.35 -3.55 20.65
C ILE A 83 -19.23 -3.69 22.18
N PRO A 84 -18.00 -3.62 22.75
CA PRO A 84 -17.80 -3.74 24.20
C PRO A 84 -18.55 -2.67 24.97
N GLU A 85 -18.96 -2.99 26.19
CA GLU A 85 -19.67 -2.07 27.07
C GLU A 85 -18.91 -0.74 27.24
N GLY A 86 -19.63 0.37 27.16
CA GLY A 86 -19.08 1.73 27.24
C GLY A 86 -18.49 2.26 25.95
N PHE A 87 -18.27 1.43 24.92
CA PHE A 87 -17.85 1.89 23.59
C PHE A 87 -19.07 2.17 22.71
N HIS A 88 -18.91 3.09 21.76
CA HIS A 88 -19.95 3.54 20.87
C HIS A 88 -19.49 3.46 19.41
N CYS A 89 -20.40 3.07 18.52
CA CYS A 89 -20.19 3.04 17.08
C CYS A 89 -19.90 4.45 16.54
N LEU A 90 -19.03 4.54 15.55
CA LEU A 90 -18.69 5.79 14.86
C LEU A 90 -19.21 5.84 13.42
N GLY A 91 -19.60 4.71 12.83
CA GLY A 91 -20.13 4.58 11.48
C GLY A 91 -20.29 3.13 11.07
N HIS A 92 -20.93 2.88 9.93
CA HIS A 92 -21.07 1.56 9.34
C HIS A 92 -19.91 1.26 8.38
N TYR A 93 -19.70 -0.03 8.08
CA TYR A 93 -18.68 -0.53 7.15
C TYR A 93 -19.29 -0.83 5.77
N CYS A 94 -18.49 -0.70 4.72
CA CYS A 94 -18.88 -1.06 3.36
C CYS A 94 -17.69 -1.69 2.61
N GLN A 95 -17.98 -2.72 1.80
CA GLN A 95 -17.01 -3.31 0.88
C GLN A 95 -17.67 -3.79 -0.42
N PRO A 96 -16.87 -4.07 -1.49
CA PRO A 96 -17.36 -4.78 -2.66
C PRO A 96 -17.93 -6.15 -2.28
N THR A 97 -19.07 -6.53 -2.90
CA THR A 97 -19.78 -7.78 -2.56
C THR A 97 -19.02 -9.05 -2.98
N ASP A 98 -18.15 -8.95 -3.98
CA ASP A 98 -17.34 -10.04 -4.53
C ASP A 98 -16.08 -10.34 -3.72
N LYS A 99 -15.76 -9.53 -2.71
CA LYS A 99 -14.62 -9.77 -1.82
C LYS A 99 -15.04 -10.56 -0.57
N PRO A 100 -14.16 -11.43 -0.03
CA PRO A 100 -14.36 -12.02 1.29
C PRO A 100 -14.59 -10.93 2.35
N LEU A 101 -15.42 -11.21 3.36
CA LEU A 101 -15.63 -10.22 4.43
C LEU A 101 -14.37 -10.09 5.27
N ARG A 102 -13.68 -8.97 5.09
CA ARG A 102 -12.50 -8.58 5.85
C ARG A 102 -12.44 -7.06 5.98
N GLY A 103 -13.01 -6.57 7.07
CA GLY A 103 -13.06 -5.15 7.33
C GLY A 103 -13.25 -4.88 8.80
N TYR A 104 -13.30 -3.61 9.17
CA TYR A 104 -13.53 -3.19 10.53
C TYR A 104 -14.18 -1.81 10.55
N VAL A 105 -14.75 -1.50 11.71
CA VAL A 105 -15.00 -0.12 12.13
C VAL A 105 -14.44 0.07 13.52
N LEU A 106 -14.02 1.29 13.84
CA LEU A 106 -13.65 1.63 15.20
C LEU A 106 -14.90 2.00 16.01
N ALA A 107 -14.95 1.50 17.24
CA ALA A 107 -15.83 2.02 18.28
C ALA A 107 -14.99 2.77 19.31
N ALA A 108 -15.54 3.82 19.89
CA ALA A 108 -14.83 4.72 20.79
C ALA A 108 -15.56 4.93 22.12
N ARG A 109 -14.80 5.19 23.18
CA ARG A 109 -15.29 5.69 24.47
C ARG A 109 -14.42 6.85 24.96
N ALA A 110 -14.93 7.64 25.89
CA ALA A 110 -14.12 8.61 26.61
C ALA A 110 -13.04 7.89 27.44
N SER A 111 -11.80 8.35 27.38
CA SER A 111 -10.73 7.83 28.23
C SER A 111 -10.95 8.22 29.70
N GLU A 112 -10.51 7.36 30.62
CA GLU A 112 -10.61 7.62 32.06
C GLU A 112 -9.73 8.79 32.53
N THR A 113 -8.76 9.22 31.72
CA THR A 113 -7.77 10.26 32.03
C THR A 113 -8.25 11.67 31.75
N ILE A 114 -9.51 11.88 31.33
CA ILE A 114 -10.02 13.20 30.93
C ILE A 114 -10.20 14.13 32.15
N SER A 115 -9.75 15.38 32.00
CA SER A 115 -10.04 16.46 32.93
C SER A 115 -11.54 16.78 32.92
N VAL A 116 -12.14 16.89 34.10
CA VAL A 116 -13.58 17.12 34.31
C VAL A 116 -14.08 18.45 33.72
N ASP A 117 -13.15 19.37 33.42
CA ASP A 117 -13.47 20.72 32.93
C ASP A 117 -13.61 20.82 31.40
N ASN A 118 -13.33 19.75 30.65
CA ASN A 118 -13.42 19.74 29.19
C ASN A 118 -14.81 19.28 28.71
N LEU A 119 -15.22 19.79 27.52
CA LEU A 119 -16.39 19.26 26.83
C LEU A 119 -16.18 17.76 26.55
N PRO A 120 -17.23 16.92 26.71
CA PRO A 120 -17.09 15.47 26.49
C PRO A 120 -16.56 15.18 25.07
N PRO A 121 -15.62 14.22 24.91
CA PRO A 121 -15.03 13.91 23.60
C PRO A 121 -16.04 13.31 22.62
N LEU A 122 -17.10 12.70 23.12
CA LEU A 122 -18.14 12.03 22.34
C LEU A 122 -19.53 12.57 22.69
N LYS A 123 -20.34 12.87 21.66
CA LYS A 123 -21.75 13.25 21.82
C LYS A 123 -22.64 12.54 20.79
N LYS A 124 -23.92 12.39 21.14
CA LYS A 124 -24.95 11.93 20.21
C LYS A 124 -25.15 12.94 19.09
N PRO A 125 -25.50 12.52 17.86
CA PRO A 125 -25.99 13.43 16.84
C PRO A 125 -27.26 14.12 17.28
N VAL A 126 -27.56 15.25 16.69
CA VAL A 126 -28.84 15.97 16.90
C VAL A 126 -29.99 15.28 16.18
N SER A 127 -29.72 14.77 14.99
CA SER A 127 -30.64 14.09 14.06
C SER A 127 -29.81 13.45 12.94
N TYR A 128 -30.47 12.93 11.91
CA TYR A 128 -29.82 12.43 10.71
C TYR A 128 -30.38 13.12 9.45
N SER A 129 -29.56 13.20 8.41
CA SER A 129 -29.98 13.61 7.07
C SER A 129 -30.00 12.40 6.15
N LEU A 130 -31.14 12.14 5.50
CA LEU A 130 -31.23 11.12 4.45
C LEU A 130 -30.53 11.65 3.20
N VAL A 131 -29.43 10.99 2.80
CA VAL A 131 -28.62 11.37 1.65
C VAL A 131 -29.09 10.67 0.37
N TRP A 132 -29.44 9.39 0.50
CA TRP A 132 -29.90 8.60 -0.65
C TRP A 132 -30.70 7.39 -0.17
N SER A 133 -31.58 6.89 -1.04
CA SER A 133 -32.29 5.65 -0.81
C SER A 133 -32.47 4.84 -2.09
N ALA A 134 -32.48 3.53 -1.94
CA ALA A 134 -32.85 2.58 -2.97
C ALA A 134 -33.96 1.68 -2.47
N ASP A 135 -35.03 1.57 -3.24
CA ASP A 135 -36.05 0.55 -3.03
C ASP A 135 -35.77 -0.62 -3.95
N SER A 136 -35.61 -1.81 -3.39
CA SER A 136 -35.43 -3.05 -4.15
C SER A 136 -36.52 -4.04 -3.77
N GLU A 137 -37.22 -4.57 -4.79
CA GLU A 137 -38.25 -5.59 -4.57
C GLU A 137 -37.67 -6.90 -4.02
N LYS A 138 -36.36 -7.16 -4.28
CA LYS A 138 -35.68 -8.41 -3.91
C LYS A 138 -34.93 -8.35 -2.57
N ASN A 139 -34.27 -7.21 -2.27
CA ASN A 139 -33.34 -7.08 -1.13
C ASN A 139 -33.83 -6.09 -0.05
N GLY A 140 -35.07 -5.63 -0.13
CA GLY A 140 -35.56 -4.55 0.73
C GLY A 140 -34.94 -3.19 0.37
N GLY A 141 -35.35 -2.13 1.09
CA GLY A 141 -34.80 -0.79 0.90
C GLY A 141 -33.41 -0.63 1.50
N GLY A 142 -32.59 0.24 0.92
CA GLY A 142 -31.35 0.75 1.50
C GLY A 142 -31.45 2.25 1.68
N TYR A 143 -31.35 2.74 2.93
CA TYR A 143 -31.45 4.17 3.26
C TYR A 143 -30.16 4.64 3.89
N PHE A 144 -29.55 5.69 3.34
CA PHE A 144 -28.21 6.18 3.67
C PHE A 144 -28.32 7.49 4.43
N TRP A 145 -27.84 7.48 5.65
CA TRP A 145 -28.01 8.55 6.62
C TRP A 145 -26.66 9.16 7.02
N LEU A 146 -26.58 10.50 7.00
CA LEU A 146 -25.47 11.24 7.58
C LEU A 146 -25.90 11.75 8.96
N PRO A 147 -25.19 11.39 10.05
CA PRO A 147 -25.44 11.97 11.37
C PRO A 147 -25.18 13.48 11.35
N ILE A 148 -26.11 14.28 11.89
CA ILE A 148 -25.94 15.72 12.07
C ILE A 148 -25.30 15.98 13.43
N PRO A 149 -24.02 16.39 13.47
CA PRO A 149 -23.31 16.56 14.73
C PRO A 149 -23.79 17.82 15.49
N PRO A 150 -23.69 17.82 16.83
CA PRO A 150 -23.78 19.06 17.61
C PRO A 150 -22.65 20.04 17.21
N VAL A 151 -22.85 21.34 17.50
CA VAL A 151 -21.80 22.35 17.26
C VAL A 151 -20.51 21.99 18.00
N GLY A 152 -19.37 22.06 17.29
CA GLY A 152 -18.04 21.70 17.79
C GLY A 152 -17.76 20.19 17.75
N TYR A 153 -18.59 19.41 17.05
CA TYR A 153 -18.42 17.97 16.84
C TYR A 153 -18.50 17.62 15.36
N ARG A 154 -17.93 16.47 14.98
CA ARG A 154 -17.90 15.95 13.62
C ARG A 154 -18.44 14.53 13.58
N ALA A 155 -19.16 14.19 12.51
CA ALA A 155 -19.52 12.79 12.19
C ALA A 155 -18.30 12.05 11.64
N MET A 156 -18.22 10.74 11.92
CA MET A 156 -17.07 9.91 11.51
C MET A 156 -17.42 8.97 10.35
N GLY A 157 -18.68 8.88 9.97
CA GLY A 157 -19.12 7.98 8.90
C GLY A 157 -20.62 8.01 8.72
N PHE A 158 -21.08 7.27 7.73
CA PHE A 158 -22.48 7.13 7.37
C PHE A 158 -23.12 5.90 8.00
N PHE A 159 -24.44 5.91 8.04
CA PHE A 159 -25.28 4.80 8.51
C PHE A 159 -26.19 4.31 7.39
N VAL A 160 -26.48 3.02 7.40
CA VAL A 160 -27.43 2.40 6.45
C VAL A 160 -28.49 1.66 7.24
N THR A 161 -29.77 1.87 6.88
CA THR A 161 -30.89 1.09 7.38
C THR A 161 -31.61 0.38 6.25
N HIS A 162 -32.32 -0.71 6.55
CA HIS A 162 -33.14 -1.43 5.58
C HIS A 162 -34.58 -0.93 5.55
N GLN A 163 -34.94 -0.01 6.43
CA GLN A 163 -36.25 0.63 6.50
C GLN A 163 -36.13 2.16 6.43
N PRO A 164 -37.16 2.88 5.97
CA PRO A 164 -37.11 4.33 5.75
C PRO A 164 -37.11 5.18 7.05
N GLY A 165 -37.14 4.55 8.22
CA GLY A 165 -37.09 5.27 9.49
C GLY A 165 -35.70 5.83 9.79
N GLU A 166 -35.69 7.05 10.34
CA GLU A 166 -34.46 7.67 10.87
C GLU A 166 -33.85 6.78 11.98
N PRO A 167 -32.54 6.52 12.00
CA PRO A 167 -31.88 5.77 13.06
C PRO A 167 -32.04 6.47 14.44
N GLU A 168 -31.96 5.69 15.52
CA GLU A 168 -31.94 6.28 16.84
C GLU A 168 -30.61 6.98 17.14
N THR A 169 -30.66 8.16 17.78
CA THR A 169 -29.45 8.94 18.09
C THR A 169 -28.52 8.25 19.09
N GLU A 170 -28.99 7.19 19.76
CA GLU A 170 -28.19 6.36 20.66
C GLU A 170 -27.17 5.47 19.91
N GLU A 171 -27.44 5.14 18.65
CA GLU A 171 -26.64 4.15 17.91
C GLU A 171 -25.23 4.64 17.56
N VAL A 172 -24.99 5.96 17.56
CA VAL A 172 -23.74 6.55 17.13
C VAL A 172 -23.25 7.67 18.04
N ARG A 173 -21.96 7.97 17.94
CA ARG A 173 -21.39 9.20 18.54
C ARG A 173 -20.66 10.01 17.48
N CYS A 174 -20.81 11.33 17.60
CA CYS A 174 -19.98 12.32 16.93
C CYS A 174 -18.80 12.64 17.85
N VAL A 175 -17.65 12.93 17.27
CA VAL A 175 -16.39 13.20 17.96
C VAL A 175 -16.13 14.70 17.99
N ARG A 176 -15.61 15.23 19.11
CA ARG A 176 -15.23 16.64 19.24
C ARG A 176 -14.19 17.01 18.18
N GLU A 177 -14.34 18.16 17.51
CA GLU A 177 -13.58 18.53 16.31
C GLU A 177 -12.05 18.54 16.51
N ASP A 178 -11.56 18.94 17.68
CA ASP A 178 -10.13 18.97 18.01
C ASP A 178 -9.50 17.56 18.13
N LEU A 179 -10.33 16.52 18.29
CA LEU A 179 -9.93 15.11 18.31
C LEU A 179 -10.07 14.43 16.92
N THR A 180 -10.29 15.24 15.89
CA THR A 180 -10.49 14.75 14.52
C THR A 180 -9.51 15.38 13.54
N GLU A 181 -9.29 14.69 12.42
CA GLU A 181 -8.57 15.18 11.27
C GLU A 181 -9.43 15.13 10.01
N SER A 182 -9.01 15.86 8.99
CA SER A 182 -9.63 15.79 7.67
C SER A 182 -9.42 14.41 7.05
N CYS A 183 -10.44 13.91 6.36
CA CYS A 183 -10.32 12.70 5.58
C CYS A 183 -10.53 12.98 4.09
N GLU A 184 -10.03 12.08 3.26
CA GLU A 184 -10.26 12.06 1.83
C GLU A 184 -10.88 10.74 1.40
N THR A 185 -11.47 10.73 0.20
CA THR A 185 -11.93 9.48 -0.43
C THR A 185 -10.72 8.73 -1.00
N SER A 186 -10.73 7.41 -0.83
CA SER A 186 -9.70 6.52 -1.36
C SER A 186 -10.26 5.69 -2.53
N GLU A 187 -10.72 4.47 -2.28
CA GLU A 187 -11.23 3.57 -3.31
C GLU A 187 -12.74 3.75 -3.54
N MET A 188 -13.18 3.79 -4.79
CA MET A 188 -14.60 3.77 -5.15
C MET A 188 -15.14 2.35 -5.02
N ILE A 189 -16.09 2.16 -4.11
CA ILE A 189 -16.71 0.87 -3.78
C ILE A 189 -17.95 0.63 -4.64
N LEU A 190 -18.81 1.64 -4.80
CA LEU A 190 -20.06 1.55 -5.55
C LEU A 190 -20.28 2.82 -6.35
N GLU A 191 -20.75 2.65 -7.59
CA GLU A 191 -21.26 3.74 -8.41
C GLU A 191 -22.62 3.34 -9.01
N VAL A 192 -23.63 4.17 -8.78
CA VAL A 192 -24.96 4.05 -9.37
C VAL A 192 -25.15 5.23 -10.33
N GLY A 193 -24.99 4.97 -11.63
CA GLY A 193 -25.10 6.01 -12.68
C GLY A 193 -26.53 6.27 -13.09
N SER A 194 -26.81 7.51 -13.54
CA SER A 194 -28.00 7.82 -14.31
C SER A 194 -27.88 7.20 -15.71
N SER A 195 -28.51 6.05 -15.93
CA SER A 195 -28.57 5.47 -17.26
C SER A 195 -29.38 6.38 -18.21
N LYS A 196 -28.70 6.99 -19.19
CA LYS A 196 -29.39 7.74 -20.29
C LYS A 196 -30.38 6.89 -21.11
N LYS A 197 -30.49 5.59 -20.84
CA LYS A 197 -31.35 4.62 -21.56
C LYS A 197 -32.51 4.05 -20.74
N SER A 198 -32.59 4.32 -19.45
CA SER A 198 -33.74 3.91 -18.63
C SER A 198 -34.52 5.13 -18.18
N ASN A 199 -35.85 5.11 -18.35
CA ASN A 199 -36.77 6.14 -17.83
C ASN A 199 -36.86 6.15 -16.28
N ARG A 200 -35.87 5.63 -15.57
CA ARG A 200 -35.76 5.70 -14.11
C ARG A 200 -34.91 6.91 -13.75
N SER A 201 -35.56 7.94 -13.23
CA SER A 201 -34.95 9.16 -12.70
C SER A 201 -34.31 8.89 -11.33
N GLY A 202 -33.17 8.18 -11.31
CA GLY A 202 -32.35 8.09 -10.11
C GLY A 202 -31.24 9.14 -10.16
N SER A 203 -31.05 9.90 -9.08
CA SER A 203 -29.85 10.74 -8.95
C SER A 203 -28.60 9.87 -8.92
N PRO A 204 -27.47 10.31 -9.55
CA PRO A 204 -26.21 9.57 -9.43
C PRO A 204 -25.82 9.45 -7.96
N PHE A 205 -25.27 8.26 -7.61
CA PHE A 205 -24.87 7.98 -6.23
C PHE A 205 -23.55 7.20 -6.24
N SER A 206 -22.61 7.60 -5.41
CA SER A 206 -21.33 6.92 -5.27
C SER A 206 -20.97 6.70 -3.80
N VAL A 207 -20.24 5.61 -3.56
CA VAL A 207 -19.74 5.21 -2.24
C VAL A 207 -18.24 4.97 -2.32
N TRP A 208 -17.51 5.51 -1.36
CA TRP A 208 -16.06 5.51 -1.32
C TRP A 208 -15.56 5.07 0.06
N SER A 209 -14.46 4.36 0.11
CA SER A 209 -13.69 4.21 1.34
C SER A 209 -13.05 5.54 1.74
N THR A 210 -12.75 5.71 3.03
CA THR A 210 -12.17 6.93 3.57
C THR A 210 -10.84 6.66 4.25
N GLN A 211 -9.94 7.63 4.18
CA GLN A 211 -8.63 7.60 4.82
C GLN A 211 -8.24 9.01 5.27
N PRO A 212 -7.31 9.17 6.23
CA PRO A 212 -6.78 10.48 6.60
C PRO A 212 -6.11 11.17 5.40
N CYS A 213 -6.24 12.50 5.29
CA CYS A 213 -5.56 13.27 4.24
C CYS A 213 -4.04 13.22 4.41
N GLU A 214 -3.58 13.35 5.66
CA GLU A 214 -2.17 13.27 6.01
C GLU A 214 -1.83 11.84 6.45
N ARG A 215 -0.86 11.23 5.77
CA ARG A 215 -0.38 9.87 6.04
C ARG A 215 1.15 9.85 6.05
N GLY A 216 1.73 8.86 6.68
CA GLY A 216 3.16 8.71 6.89
C GLY A 216 3.49 8.58 8.37
N MET A 217 4.76 8.42 8.69
CA MET A 217 5.20 8.05 10.05
C MET A 217 4.96 9.14 11.11
N LEU A 218 4.83 10.41 10.72
CA LEU A 218 4.57 11.53 11.62
C LEU A 218 3.08 11.92 11.68
N SER A 219 2.24 11.31 10.86
CA SER A 219 0.82 11.61 10.79
C SER A 219 0.07 11.09 12.01
N GLN A 220 -0.88 11.88 12.49
CA GLN A 220 -1.75 11.56 13.63
C GLN A 220 -3.12 11.01 13.19
N GLY A 221 -3.44 11.03 11.89
CA GLY A 221 -4.73 10.63 11.36
C GLY A 221 -4.99 9.13 11.51
N VAL A 222 -6.15 8.76 12.10
CA VAL A 222 -6.59 7.39 12.35
C VAL A 222 -7.83 7.09 11.54
N ALA A 223 -7.75 6.08 10.67
CA ALA A 223 -8.89 5.64 9.85
C ALA A 223 -9.95 4.93 10.71
N VAL A 224 -11.20 5.38 10.61
CA VAL A 224 -12.33 4.80 11.37
C VAL A 224 -12.82 3.49 10.76
N GLY A 225 -12.54 3.23 9.49
CA GLY A 225 -13.04 2.06 8.75
C GLY A 225 -14.46 2.25 8.20
N SER A 226 -15.02 3.46 8.26
CA SER A 226 -16.32 3.79 7.68
C SER A 226 -16.20 4.19 6.21
N PHE A 227 -17.30 4.60 5.60
CA PHE A 227 -17.38 5.02 4.21
C PHE A 227 -17.99 6.42 4.06
N PHE A 228 -17.76 7.02 2.89
CA PHE A 228 -18.40 8.25 2.45
C PHE A 228 -19.33 7.97 1.28
N CYS A 229 -20.48 8.65 1.21
CA CYS A 229 -21.33 8.59 0.04
C CYS A 229 -21.87 9.97 -0.36
N CYS A 230 -22.15 10.13 -1.67
CA CYS A 230 -22.71 11.37 -2.20
C CYS A 230 -23.57 11.13 -3.44
N THR A 231 -24.39 12.14 -3.78
CA THR A 231 -25.34 12.13 -4.91
C THR A 231 -24.88 12.99 -6.08
N TYR A 232 -23.64 13.41 -6.13
CA TYR A 232 -23.05 14.19 -7.22
C TYR A 232 -21.77 13.52 -7.76
N ASP A 233 -21.38 13.88 -8.97
CA ASP A 233 -20.17 13.37 -9.60
C ASP A 233 -18.94 14.04 -8.97
N ILE A 234 -18.03 13.24 -8.39
CA ILE A 234 -16.77 13.70 -7.78
C ILE A 234 -15.65 13.82 -8.82
N SER A 235 -15.93 13.59 -10.11
CA SER A 235 -14.92 13.42 -11.17
C SER A 235 -13.97 14.60 -11.40
N SER A 236 -14.14 15.75 -10.75
CA SER A 236 -13.34 16.95 -11.04
C SER A 236 -12.50 17.52 -9.90
N ASP A 237 -12.82 17.25 -8.62
CA ASP A 237 -12.03 17.72 -7.48
C ASP A 237 -12.20 16.76 -6.30
N ARG A 238 -11.10 16.40 -5.62
CA ARG A 238 -11.13 15.67 -4.33
C ARG A 238 -11.86 16.55 -3.32
N LYS A 239 -13.19 16.43 -3.25
CA LYS A 239 -13.95 17.10 -2.19
C LYS A 239 -13.64 16.46 -0.87
N VAL A 240 -13.24 17.28 0.09
CA VAL A 240 -13.11 16.88 1.49
C VAL A 240 -14.50 16.43 1.95
N PRO A 241 -14.69 15.19 2.41
CA PRO A 241 -15.97 14.72 2.95
C PRO A 241 -16.43 15.54 4.15
N ASP A 242 -17.73 15.62 4.38
CA ASP A 242 -18.31 16.25 5.59
C ASP A 242 -18.13 15.39 6.86
N ILE A 243 -17.38 14.31 6.76
CA ILE A 243 -16.99 13.42 7.88
C ILE A 243 -15.49 13.54 8.15
N GLY A 244 -15.07 13.13 9.34
CA GLY A 244 -13.65 13.15 9.74
C GLY A 244 -13.03 11.77 9.95
N CYS A 245 -11.73 11.75 10.09
CA CYS A 245 -10.96 10.68 10.70
C CYS A 245 -10.66 11.04 12.15
N LEU A 246 -10.33 10.06 12.99
CA LEU A 246 -9.85 10.34 14.34
C LEU A 246 -8.43 10.88 14.32
N LYS A 247 -8.04 11.51 15.42
CA LYS A 247 -6.69 12.04 15.63
C LYS A 247 -6.04 11.36 16.83
N ASN A 248 -4.84 10.82 16.65
CA ASN A 248 -4.05 10.32 17.76
C ASN A 248 -3.24 11.47 18.38
N LEU A 249 -3.58 11.86 19.59
CA LEU A 249 -2.88 12.86 20.39
C LEU A 249 -1.83 12.25 21.33
N ASP A 250 -1.75 10.92 21.41
CA ASP A 250 -0.71 10.25 22.20
C ASP A 250 0.64 10.29 21.48
N SER A 251 1.49 11.22 21.88
CA SER A 251 2.84 11.36 21.34
C SER A 251 3.79 10.21 21.68
N THR A 252 3.42 9.35 22.64
CA THR A 252 4.25 8.19 23.02
C THR A 252 4.07 7.01 22.09
N LEU A 253 3.01 7.02 21.27
CA LEU A 253 2.65 5.92 20.37
C LEU A 253 2.68 4.55 21.08
N HIS A 254 2.11 4.49 22.29
CA HIS A 254 2.22 3.34 23.21
C HIS A 254 1.72 2.02 22.60
N ALA A 255 0.88 2.09 21.57
CA ALA A 255 0.36 0.93 20.85
C ALA A 255 1.33 0.36 19.82
N MET A 256 2.44 1.05 19.53
CA MET A 256 3.49 0.53 18.65
C MET A 256 4.25 -0.62 19.30
N PRO A 257 4.70 -1.62 18.50
CA PRO A 257 5.46 -2.74 19.03
C PRO A 257 6.85 -2.30 19.52
N ASN A 258 7.29 -2.82 20.67
CA ASN A 258 8.69 -2.71 21.09
C ASN A 258 9.59 -3.59 20.22
N LEU A 259 10.92 -3.46 20.36
CA LEU A 259 11.89 -4.16 19.52
C LEU A 259 11.71 -5.70 19.56
N ASN A 260 11.42 -6.28 20.72
CA ASN A 260 11.17 -7.73 20.83
C ASN A 260 9.89 -8.15 20.10
N GLN A 261 8.86 -7.32 20.17
CA GLN A 261 7.61 -7.54 19.43
C GLN A 261 7.81 -7.38 17.92
N VAL A 262 8.64 -6.42 17.48
CA VAL A 262 9.04 -6.29 16.06
C VAL A 262 9.72 -7.57 15.57
N HIS A 263 10.68 -8.08 16.31
CA HIS A 263 11.33 -9.36 15.95
C HIS A 263 10.33 -10.52 15.87
N ALA A 264 9.40 -10.62 16.82
CA ALA A 264 8.36 -11.67 16.81
C ALA A 264 7.40 -11.51 15.61
N VAL A 265 7.05 -10.27 15.24
CA VAL A 265 6.23 -9.97 14.05
C VAL A 265 6.96 -10.40 12.78
N ILE A 266 8.24 -10.07 12.63
CA ILE A 266 9.05 -10.47 11.47
C ILE A 266 9.23 -12.00 11.43
N GLU A 267 9.45 -12.65 12.56
CA GLU A 267 9.54 -14.12 12.64
C GLU A 267 8.24 -14.79 12.18
N HIS A 268 7.09 -14.23 12.55
CA HIS A 268 5.77 -14.80 12.25
C HIS A 268 5.29 -14.52 10.84
N TYR A 269 5.48 -13.30 10.33
CA TYR A 269 4.96 -12.86 9.03
C TYR A 269 6.02 -12.67 7.94
N GLY A 270 7.30 -12.69 8.28
CA GLY A 270 8.36 -12.41 7.31
C GLY A 270 8.21 -13.24 6.03
N PRO A 271 7.98 -12.59 4.87
CA PRO A 271 7.66 -13.27 3.63
C PRO A 271 8.80 -14.14 3.10
N THR A 272 8.43 -15.15 2.29
CA THR A 272 9.38 -15.82 1.39
C THR A 272 9.40 -15.06 0.07
N VAL A 273 10.56 -14.49 -0.29
CA VAL A 273 10.76 -13.79 -1.56
C VAL A 273 11.28 -14.77 -2.61
N TYR A 274 10.56 -14.94 -3.71
CA TYR A 274 10.94 -15.77 -4.85
C TYR A 274 11.49 -14.91 -5.97
N PHE A 275 12.70 -15.20 -6.43
CA PHE A 275 13.29 -14.61 -7.63
C PHE A 275 12.98 -15.47 -8.85
N HIS A 276 12.85 -14.84 -10.02
CA HIS A 276 12.51 -15.56 -11.24
C HIS A 276 13.55 -16.68 -11.54
N PRO A 277 13.15 -17.88 -12.06
CA PRO A 277 14.09 -18.99 -12.29
C PRO A 277 15.21 -18.66 -13.32
N GLU A 278 14.98 -17.67 -14.17
CA GLU A 278 15.96 -17.17 -15.16
C GLU A 278 16.57 -15.82 -14.76
N GLU A 279 16.51 -15.44 -13.47
CA GLU A 279 17.16 -14.22 -13.00
C GLU A 279 18.67 -14.33 -13.12
N ALA A 280 19.27 -13.32 -13.75
CA ALA A 280 20.71 -13.22 -13.94
C ALA A 280 21.37 -12.24 -12.95
N TYR A 281 20.57 -11.36 -12.31
CA TYR A 281 21.01 -10.27 -11.47
C TYR A 281 20.41 -10.42 -10.06
N MET A 282 21.00 -11.31 -9.28
CA MET A 282 20.50 -11.63 -7.94
C MET A 282 20.77 -10.48 -6.94
N PRO A 283 19.95 -10.35 -5.89
CA PRO A 283 20.25 -9.42 -4.82
C PRO A 283 21.53 -9.79 -4.09
N SER A 284 22.08 -8.86 -3.34
CA SER A 284 23.18 -9.07 -2.41
C SER A 284 23.03 -8.22 -1.16
N SER A 285 23.91 -8.42 -0.16
CA SER A 285 24.06 -7.39 0.86
C SER A 285 24.83 -6.19 0.31
N VAL A 286 24.55 -5.01 0.85
CA VAL A 286 25.31 -3.78 0.58
C VAL A 286 26.80 -3.99 0.90
N GLN A 287 27.08 -4.68 2.03
CA GLN A 287 28.44 -4.98 2.42
C GLN A 287 29.18 -5.86 1.38
N TRP A 288 28.48 -6.85 0.78
CA TRP A 288 29.05 -7.66 -0.28
C TRP A 288 29.38 -6.81 -1.51
N PHE A 289 28.47 -5.93 -1.94
CA PHE A 289 28.65 -5.04 -3.08
C PHE A 289 29.89 -4.16 -2.92
N PHE A 290 30.06 -3.52 -1.75
CA PHE A 290 31.23 -2.69 -1.48
C PHE A 290 32.53 -3.51 -1.43
N LYS A 291 32.54 -4.67 -0.76
CA LYS A 291 33.73 -5.54 -0.67
C LYS A 291 34.19 -6.11 -2.00
N ASN A 292 33.30 -6.25 -2.97
CA ASN A 292 33.62 -6.84 -4.26
C ASN A 292 33.94 -5.80 -5.34
N GLY A 293 34.07 -4.52 -4.96
CA GLY A 293 34.72 -3.53 -5.82
C GLY A 293 33.82 -2.43 -6.35
N ALA A 294 32.65 -2.19 -5.74
CA ALA A 294 31.88 -0.98 -6.03
C ALA A 294 32.72 0.27 -5.70
N LEU A 295 32.62 1.29 -6.55
CA LEU A 295 33.42 2.51 -6.48
C LEU A 295 32.53 3.74 -6.28
N LEU A 296 33.02 4.69 -5.49
CA LEU A 296 32.45 6.03 -5.37
C LEU A 296 33.10 6.96 -6.41
N TYR A 297 32.28 7.47 -7.31
CA TYR A 297 32.70 8.49 -8.28
C TYR A 297 32.27 9.87 -7.80
N ARG A 298 32.99 10.88 -8.28
CA ARG A 298 32.69 12.30 -8.04
C ARG A 298 32.76 13.08 -9.32
N SER A 299 31.83 14.01 -9.53
CA SER A 299 31.81 14.93 -10.66
C SER A 299 33.15 15.63 -10.85
N GLY A 300 33.64 15.63 -12.10
CA GLY A 300 34.95 16.20 -12.45
C GLY A 300 36.16 15.32 -12.14
N LYS A 301 36.01 14.12 -11.57
CA LYS A 301 37.08 13.11 -11.43
C LYS A 301 36.86 11.95 -12.39
N SER A 302 37.92 11.43 -12.99
CA SER A 302 37.85 10.32 -13.94
C SER A 302 37.98 8.94 -13.29
N GLN A 303 38.37 8.87 -12.03
CA GLN A 303 38.60 7.60 -11.32
C GLN A 303 37.71 7.51 -10.10
N GLY A 304 37.09 6.34 -9.91
CA GLY A 304 36.34 6.02 -8.72
C GLY A 304 37.23 5.65 -7.53
N GLU A 305 36.77 5.92 -6.33
CA GLU A 305 37.47 5.58 -5.09
C GLU A 305 36.82 4.33 -4.46
N PRO A 306 37.59 3.36 -3.93
CA PRO A 306 37.02 2.18 -3.26
C PRO A 306 36.13 2.56 -2.07
N ILE A 307 34.99 1.88 -1.93
CA ILE A 307 34.07 2.07 -0.82
C ILE A 307 34.43 1.10 0.31
N ASN A 308 34.51 1.61 1.55
CA ASN A 308 34.69 0.75 2.71
C ASN A 308 33.51 -0.21 2.86
N SER A 309 33.73 -1.40 3.36
CA SER A 309 32.70 -2.43 3.48
C SER A 309 31.45 -2.02 4.29
N THR A 310 31.56 -1.03 5.16
CA THR A 310 30.45 -0.45 5.95
C THR A 310 29.88 0.84 5.35
N GLY A 311 30.43 1.30 4.20
CA GLY A 311 30.06 2.58 3.62
C GLY A 311 30.53 3.80 4.41
N SER A 312 31.49 3.64 5.34
CA SER A 312 31.90 4.71 6.27
C SER A 312 32.60 5.89 5.61
N ASN A 313 33.08 5.74 4.38
CA ASN A 313 33.68 6.80 3.59
C ASN A 313 32.71 7.42 2.56
N LEU A 314 31.47 6.97 2.50
CA LEU A 314 30.44 7.63 1.72
C LEU A 314 30.09 8.99 2.34
N PRO A 315 29.89 10.06 1.53
CA PRO A 315 29.45 11.35 2.04
C PRO A 315 28.03 11.22 2.58
N ALA A 316 27.81 11.64 3.83
CA ALA A 316 26.50 11.62 4.45
C ALA A 316 25.62 12.77 3.91
N GLY A 317 24.32 12.51 3.78
CA GLY A 317 23.35 13.47 3.23
C GLY A 317 23.53 13.65 1.72
N GLY A 318 23.05 14.79 1.22
CA GLY A 318 23.03 15.14 -0.19
C GLY A 318 21.65 14.95 -0.80
N CYS A 319 21.58 14.94 -2.09
CA CYS A 319 20.40 14.71 -2.92
C CYS A 319 20.85 14.16 -4.26
N ASN A 320 19.93 13.86 -5.14
CA ASN A 320 20.21 13.38 -6.49
C ASN A 320 20.70 14.56 -7.38
N ASP A 321 21.95 14.98 -7.18
CA ASP A 321 22.56 16.17 -7.80
C ASP A 321 23.73 15.83 -8.75
N MET A 322 24.03 14.55 -8.95
CA MET A 322 25.14 14.06 -9.76
C MET A 322 26.53 14.51 -9.28
N GLU A 323 26.66 15.01 -8.02
CA GLU A 323 27.98 15.33 -7.47
C GLU A 323 28.77 14.07 -7.13
N PHE A 324 28.07 13.06 -6.57
CA PHE A 324 28.63 11.75 -6.24
C PHE A 324 27.68 10.65 -6.66
N TRP A 325 28.21 9.56 -7.19
CA TRP A 325 27.45 8.34 -7.50
C TRP A 325 28.28 7.10 -7.23
N ILE A 326 27.60 5.99 -6.96
CA ILE A 326 28.24 4.67 -6.86
C ILE A 326 28.18 4.02 -8.24
N ASP A 327 29.26 3.34 -8.65
CA ASP A 327 29.30 2.61 -9.90
C ASP A 327 30.13 1.32 -9.80
N LEU A 328 30.08 0.54 -10.85
CA LEU A 328 30.82 -0.71 -11.01
C LEU A 328 32.30 -0.44 -11.32
N PRO A 329 33.21 -1.38 -11.03
CA PRO A 329 34.60 -1.26 -11.42
C PRO A 329 34.76 -1.23 -12.94
N GLU A 330 35.89 -0.68 -13.42
CA GLU A 330 36.19 -0.61 -14.85
C GLU A 330 36.56 -1.98 -15.47
N ASP A 331 37.13 -2.89 -14.68
CA ASP A 331 37.47 -4.24 -15.11
C ASP A 331 36.20 -5.05 -15.45
N GLU A 332 36.12 -5.60 -16.65
CA GLU A 332 34.92 -6.27 -17.16
C GLU A 332 34.58 -7.58 -16.43
N GLU A 333 35.59 -8.30 -15.90
CA GLU A 333 35.35 -9.52 -15.11
C GLU A 333 34.76 -9.17 -13.74
N ALA A 334 35.37 -8.19 -13.06
CA ALA A 334 34.86 -7.66 -11.79
C ALA A 334 33.47 -7.05 -11.96
N LYS A 335 33.24 -6.25 -13.00
CA LYS A 335 31.95 -5.69 -13.36
C LYS A 335 30.88 -6.78 -13.54
N SER A 336 31.19 -7.80 -14.35
CA SER A 336 30.30 -8.93 -14.59
C SER A 336 30.01 -9.72 -13.31
N HIS A 337 30.98 -9.85 -12.40
CA HIS A 337 30.80 -10.49 -11.10
C HIS A 337 29.86 -9.71 -10.23
N LEU A 338 30.02 -8.38 -10.11
CA LEU A 338 29.15 -7.54 -9.31
C LEU A 338 27.72 -7.52 -9.84
N LYS A 339 27.52 -7.41 -11.14
CA LYS A 339 26.18 -7.43 -11.77
C LYS A 339 25.38 -8.68 -11.42
N LYS A 340 26.02 -9.84 -11.28
CA LYS A 340 25.35 -11.09 -10.93
C LYS A 340 24.78 -11.11 -9.52
N GLY A 341 25.29 -10.25 -8.63
CA GLY A 341 24.93 -10.28 -7.23
C GLY A 341 25.33 -11.58 -6.52
N ASN A 342 24.80 -11.77 -5.32
CA ASN A 342 25.06 -12.97 -4.52
C ASN A 342 23.90 -13.23 -3.55
N LEU A 343 22.99 -14.11 -3.92
CA LEU A 343 21.82 -14.44 -3.12
C LEU A 343 22.16 -15.00 -1.71
N GLU A 344 23.32 -15.68 -1.57
CA GLU A 344 23.75 -16.22 -0.29
C GLU A 344 24.15 -15.12 0.70
N SER A 345 24.65 -13.98 0.19
CA SER A 345 24.98 -12.81 1.00
C SER A 345 23.80 -11.89 1.26
N SER A 346 22.68 -12.08 0.56
CA SER A 346 21.53 -11.19 0.61
C SER A 346 20.91 -11.15 2.00
N GLU A 347 20.52 -9.98 2.41
CA GLU A 347 19.75 -9.69 3.60
C GLU A 347 18.74 -8.58 3.30
N LEU A 348 17.66 -8.52 4.06
CA LEU A 348 16.65 -7.49 3.96
C LEU A 348 16.93 -6.38 4.98
N TYR A 349 16.78 -5.15 4.54
CA TYR A 349 16.97 -3.98 5.39
C TYR A 349 15.59 -3.47 5.82
N VAL A 350 15.34 -3.54 7.12
CA VAL A 350 14.00 -3.30 7.67
C VAL A 350 13.88 -1.92 8.26
N HIS A 351 12.92 -1.15 7.78
CA HIS A 351 12.46 0.08 8.40
C HIS A 351 11.08 -0.17 9.04
N VAL A 352 10.95 0.12 10.33
CA VAL A 352 9.70 -0.04 11.08
C VAL A 352 9.14 1.32 11.41
N LYS A 353 7.94 1.62 10.93
CA LYS A 353 7.33 2.94 11.09
C LYS A 353 5.87 2.89 11.52
N PRO A 354 5.39 3.91 12.26
CA PRO A 354 3.97 4.06 12.54
C PRO A 354 3.17 4.29 11.26
N ALA A 355 1.97 3.73 11.20
CA ALA A 355 1.02 3.99 10.14
C ALA A 355 -0.36 4.30 10.73
N LEU A 356 -1.13 5.13 10.03
CA LEU A 356 -2.49 5.52 10.42
C LEU A 356 -2.56 5.94 11.89
N GLY A 357 -1.73 6.92 12.26
CA GLY A 357 -1.68 7.45 13.62
C GLY A 357 -1.20 6.45 14.67
N GLY A 358 -0.37 5.46 14.30
CA GLY A 358 0.13 4.43 15.22
C GLY A 358 -0.90 3.35 15.59
N THR A 359 -2.04 3.28 14.90
CA THR A 359 -2.99 2.15 15.02
C THR A 359 -2.57 0.94 14.20
N PHE A 360 -1.63 1.14 13.28
CA PHE A 360 -0.96 0.11 12.51
C PHE A 360 0.56 0.34 12.55
N THR A 361 1.29 -0.73 12.26
CA THR A 361 2.75 -0.72 12.09
C THR A 361 3.09 -1.18 10.69
N ASP A 362 3.87 -0.40 9.97
CA ASP A 362 4.43 -0.78 8.69
C ASP A 362 5.84 -1.34 8.89
N ILE A 363 6.05 -2.55 8.41
CA ILE A 363 7.36 -3.22 8.34
C ILE A 363 7.79 -3.18 6.88
N VAL A 364 8.59 -2.19 6.53
CA VAL A 364 9.12 -2.00 5.18
C VAL A 364 10.38 -2.83 5.03
N MET A 365 10.41 -3.73 4.07
CA MET A 365 11.54 -4.61 3.79
C MET A 365 12.20 -4.24 2.45
N TRP A 366 13.36 -3.64 2.53
CA TRP A 366 14.17 -3.23 1.39
C TRP A 366 15.10 -4.34 0.93
N ILE A 367 15.17 -4.55 -0.39
CA ILE A 367 16.07 -5.48 -1.07
C ILE A 367 17.04 -4.65 -1.88
N PHE A 368 18.34 -4.96 -1.78
CA PHE A 368 19.36 -4.36 -2.60
C PHE A 368 19.82 -5.31 -3.70
N CYS A 369 19.73 -4.87 -4.95
CA CYS A 369 20.29 -5.56 -6.11
C CYS A 369 21.41 -4.70 -6.70
N PRO A 370 22.61 -5.24 -6.86
CA PRO A 370 23.74 -4.51 -7.45
C PRO A 370 23.47 -3.95 -8.84
N PHE A 371 22.54 -4.57 -9.56
CA PHE A 371 22.23 -4.24 -10.95
C PHE A 371 20.81 -4.62 -11.33
N ASN A 372 20.11 -3.70 -11.97
CA ASN A 372 18.84 -3.92 -12.67
C ASN A 372 19.15 -4.23 -14.13
N GLY A 373 18.58 -5.30 -14.66
CA GLY A 373 18.82 -5.72 -16.03
C GLY A 373 17.90 -5.06 -17.06
N PRO A 374 18.09 -5.39 -18.36
CA PRO A 374 17.31 -4.78 -19.41
C PRO A 374 15.82 -5.14 -19.35
N ALA A 375 14.98 -4.16 -19.66
CA ALA A 375 13.55 -4.32 -19.71
C ALA A 375 13.09 -5.25 -20.84
N THR A 376 11.90 -5.81 -20.70
CA THR A 376 11.20 -6.54 -21.76
C THR A 376 9.93 -5.77 -22.13
N LEU A 377 9.79 -5.40 -23.41
CA LEU A 377 8.59 -4.75 -23.91
C LEU A 377 7.59 -5.77 -24.45
N LYS A 378 6.31 -5.49 -24.21
CA LYS A 378 5.20 -6.19 -24.84
C LYS A 378 4.45 -5.22 -25.75
N ILE A 379 4.16 -5.65 -26.97
CA ILE A 379 3.40 -4.89 -27.98
C ILE A 379 2.41 -5.86 -28.64
N GLY A 380 1.18 -5.84 -28.15
CA GLY A 380 0.16 -6.82 -28.56
C GLY A 380 0.61 -8.25 -28.27
N ILE A 381 0.82 -9.04 -29.31
CA ILE A 381 1.30 -10.44 -29.22
C ILE A 381 2.83 -10.57 -29.18
N PHE A 382 3.55 -9.50 -29.49
CA PHE A 382 5.02 -9.52 -29.57
C PHE A 382 5.65 -9.22 -28.21
N THR A 383 6.72 -9.96 -27.90
CA THR A 383 7.56 -9.74 -26.71
C THR A 383 8.98 -9.47 -27.18
N LEU A 384 9.54 -8.35 -26.78
CA LEU A 384 10.78 -7.82 -27.29
C LEU A 384 11.73 -7.53 -26.11
N PRO A 385 12.76 -8.37 -25.87
CA PRO A 385 13.79 -8.04 -24.90
C PRO A 385 14.61 -6.85 -25.41
N MET A 386 14.83 -5.87 -24.55
CA MET A 386 15.67 -4.72 -24.83
C MET A 386 17.15 -5.11 -24.60
N THR A 387 18.06 -4.35 -25.16
CA THR A 387 19.51 -4.62 -25.01
C THR A 387 20.10 -3.87 -23.83
N ARG A 388 19.67 -2.65 -23.59
CA ARG A 388 20.21 -1.78 -22.54
C ARG A 388 19.15 -0.93 -21.84
N ILE A 389 18.02 -0.69 -22.46
CA ILE A 389 16.95 0.14 -21.87
C ILE A 389 16.45 -0.51 -20.59
N GLY A 390 16.44 0.24 -19.50
CA GLY A 390 16.09 -0.21 -18.16
C GLY A 390 17.29 -0.67 -17.32
N GLU A 391 18.50 -0.82 -17.90
CA GLU A 391 19.67 -1.20 -17.12
C GLU A 391 20.15 -0.04 -16.23
N HIS A 392 20.36 -0.31 -14.95
CA HIS A 392 21.06 0.61 -14.05
C HIS A 392 21.78 -0.11 -12.92
N VAL A 393 22.78 0.56 -12.33
CA VAL A 393 23.51 0.09 -11.16
C VAL A 393 22.73 0.50 -9.90
N GLY A 394 22.72 -0.36 -8.88
CA GLY A 394 22.21 -0.01 -7.55
C GLY A 394 20.69 0.08 -7.50
N ASP A 395 20.02 -1.04 -7.58
CA ASP A 395 18.57 -1.13 -7.54
C ASP A 395 18.07 -1.39 -6.11
N TRP A 396 17.13 -0.55 -5.64
CA TRP A 396 16.48 -0.66 -4.34
C TRP A 396 14.98 -0.88 -4.53
N GLU A 397 14.54 -2.08 -4.25
CA GLU A 397 13.15 -2.48 -4.28
C GLU A 397 12.64 -2.80 -2.87
N HIS A 398 11.33 -2.72 -2.67
CA HIS A 398 10.75 -3.01 -1.36
C HIS A 398 9.38 -3.67 -1.44
N PHE A 399 8.94 -4.16 -0.34
CA PHE A 399 7.56 -4.49 -0.02
C PHE A 399 7.31 -4.16 1.44
N THR A 400 6.05 -3.86 1.76
CA THR A 400 5.67 -3.48 3.13
C THR A 400 4.56 -4.40 3.61
N PHE A 401 4.67 -4.93 4.81
CA PHE A 401 3.52 -5.56 5.44
C PHE A 401 3.03 -4.72 6.62
N ARG A 402 1.73 -4.43 6.58
CA ARG A 402 1.03 -3.60 7.57
C ARG A 402 0.38 -4.49 8.61
N VAL A 403 0.75 -4.30 9.87
CA VAL A 403 0.27 -5.05 11.03
C VAL A 403 -0.66 -4.19 11.87
N CYS A 404 -1.79 -4.75 12.24
CA CYS A 404 -2.78 -4.10 13.10
C CYS A 404 -2.32 -4.07 14.54
N ASN A 405 -2.15 -2.90 15.14
CA ASN A 405 -1.67 -2.77 16.52
C ASN A 405 -2.71 -3.14 17.58
N PHE A 406 -3.99 -3.29 17.23
CA PHE A 406 -5.01 -3.83 18.15
C PHE A 406 -4.82 -5.31 18.45
N SER A 407 -4.37 -6.11 17.47
CA SER A 407 -4.30 -7.58 17.58
C SER A 407 -2.95 -8.19 17.21
N GLY A 408 -2.08 -7.44 16.54
CA GLY A 408 -0.87 -7.98 15.92
C GLY A 408 -1.14 -8.75 14.63
N GLU A 409 -2.35 -8.66 14.05
CA GLU A 409 -2.73 -9.36 12.81
C GLU A 409 -2.14 -8.68 11.57
N LEU A 410 -1.59 -9.47 10.63
CA LEU A 410 -1.25 -8.99 9.30
C LEU A 410 -2.51 -8.51 8.58
N TRP A 411 -2.52 -7.25 8.17
CA TRP A 411 -3.70 -6.61 7.58
C TRP A 411 -3.63 -6.56 6.06
N GLN A 412 -2.57 -5.99 5.53
CA GLN A 412 -2.32 -5.78 4.11
C GLN A 412 -0.83 -5.89 3.81
N MET A 413 -0.49 -6.09 2.54
CA MET A 413 0.88 -5.91 2.04
C MET A 413 0.89 -4.94 0.86
N PHE A 414 1.89 -4.06 0.84
CA PHE A 414 2.23 -3.24 -0.31
C PHE A 414 3.31 -3.93 -1.12
N PHE A 415 3.14 -3.96 -2.42
CA PHE A 415 4.11 -4.50 -3.38
C PHE A 415 4.60 -3.35 -4.25
N SER A 416 5.87 -2.95 -4.12
CA SER A 416 6.45 -1.89 -4.93
C SER A 416 6.62 -2.35 -6.37
N GLN A 417 6.30 -1.47 -7.31
CA GLN A 417 6.34 -1.76 -8.74
C GLN A 417 6.88 -0.53 -9.48
N HIS A 418 8.18 -0.49 -9.71
CA HIS A 418 8.86 0.63 -10.38
C HIS A 418 8.53 2.00 -9.73
N SER A 419 7.73 2.85 -10.37
CA SER A 419 7.35 4.17 -9.88
C SER A 419 6.08 4.21 -9.02
N GLY A 420 5.56 3.05 -8.64
CA GLY A 420 4.31 2.95 -7.85
C GLY A 420 4.21 1.64 -7.10
N GLY A 421 3.02 1.10 -7.00
CA GLY A 421 2.74 -0.16 -6.33
C GLY A 421 1.28 -0.31 -5.98
N GLY A 422 0.97 -1.28 -5.11
CA GLY A 422 -0.40 -1.47 -4.68
C GLY A 422 -0.51 -2.23 -3.37
N TRP A 423 -1.50 -1.83 -2.56
CA TRP A 423 -1.90 -2.57 -1.38
C TRP A 423 -2.75 -3.78 -1.76
N VAL A 424 -2.43 -4.92 -1.19
CA VAL A 424 -3.18 -6.18 -1.34
C VAL A 424 -3.63 -6.63 0.05
N ASP A 425 -4.93 -6.88 0.19
CA ASP A 425 -5.49 -7.38 1.44
C ASP A 425 -4.95 -8.78 1.78
N ALA A 426 -4.75 -9.07 3.07
CA ALA A 426 -4.21 -10.36 3.49
C ALA A 426 -5.09 -11.57 3.07
N SER A 427 -6.37 -11.35 2.73
CA SER A 427 -7.25 -12.40 2.17
C SER A 427 -6.97 -12.73 0.71
N GLU A 428 -6.22 -11.88 0.01
CA GLU A 428 -5.89 -12.02 -1.43
C GLU A 428 -4.41 -12.39 -1.66
N ILE A 429 -3.62 -12.54 -0.60
CA ILE A 429 -2.19 -12.89 -0.65
C ILE A 429 -2.02 -14.41 -0.66
N GLU A 430 -0.99 -14.90 -1.36
CA GLU A 430 -0.54 -16.28 -1.24
C GLU A 430 0.31 -16.47 0.02
N PHE A 431 -0.03 -17.46 0.85
CA PHE A 431 0.78 -17.88 2.00
C PHE A 431 1.54 -19.17 1.67
N VAL A 432 2.83 -19.19 2.00
CA VAL A 432 3.71 -20.34 1.73
C VAL A 432 3.63 -21.36 2.84
N LYS A 433 3.69 -20.89 4.09
CA LYS A 433 3.65 -21.69 5.30
C LYS A 433 3.10 -20.86 6.45
N ASP A 434 2.14 -21.38 7.18
CA ASP A 434 1.49 -20.67 8.28
C ASP A 434 1.00 -19.29 7.81
N ASN A 435 1.38 -18.21 8.49
CA ASN A 435 1.04 -16.85 8.13
C ASN A 435 2.18 -16.12 7.37
N LYS A 436 3.13 -16.85 6.76
CA LYS A 436 4.21 -16.27 5.97
C LYS A 436 3.79 -16.06 4.51
N PRO A 437 3.67 -14.82 4.04
CA PRO A 437 3.31 -14.52 2.66
C PRO A 437 4.39 -14.92 1.65
N ALA A 438 3.97 -15.07 0.38
CA ALA A 438 4.86 -15.09 -0.76
C ALA A 438 5.01 -13.68 -1.33
N VAL A 439 6.23 -13.33 -1.74
CA VAL A 439 6.55 -12.17 -2.57
C VAL A 439 7.27 -12.66 -3.80
N TYR A 440 6.86 -12.22 -4.97
CA TYR A 440 7.46 -12.61 -6.24
C TYR A 440 8.18 -11.42 -6.86
N SER A 441 9.51 -11.52 -6.98
CA SER A 441 10.36 -10.53 -7.64
C SER A 441 10.36 -10.76 -9.14
N SER A 442 10.15 -9.71 -9.92
CA SER A 442 10.12 -9.79 -11.38
C SER A 442 11.52 -9.99 -11.95
N LYS A 443 11.59 -10.67 -13.09
CA LYS A 443 12.84 -10.92 -13.83
C LYS A 443 13.48 -9.59 -14.25
N HIS A 444 14.73 -9.41 -13.90
CA HIS A 444 15.61 -8.30 -14.21
C HIS A 444 15.28 -6.95 -13.54
N GLY A 445 14.01 -6.61 -13.39
CA GLY A 445 13.56 -5.33 -12.83
C GLY A 445 13.15 -5.40 -11.36
N HIS A 446 13.21 -6.55 -10.74
CA HIS A 446 13.02 -6.86 -9.30
C HIS A 446 11.75 -6.34 -8.63
N ALA A 447 10.85 -5.67 -9.37
CA ALA A 447 9.55 -5.22 -8.86
C ALA A 447 8.78 -6.35 -8.19
N SER A 448 8.05 -6.05 -7.12
CA SER A 448 7.40 -7.02 -6.24
C SER A 448 5.95 -7.29 -6.65
N PHE A 449 5.52 -8.56 -6.58
CA PHE A 449 4.16 -8.98 -6.94
C PHE A 449 3.61 -10.03 -5.97
N PRO A 450 2.26 -10.08 -5.77
CA PRO A 450 1.63 -11.02 -4.83
C PRO A 450 1.46 -12.44 -5.38
N HIS A 451 1.51 -12.64 -6.70
CA HIS A 451 1.28 -13.94 -7.34
C HIS A 451 2.21 -14.13 -8.55
N PRO A 452 2.53 -15.38 -8.90
CA PRO A 452 3.27 -15.65 -10.13
C PRO A 452 2.40 -15.33 -11.36
N GLY A 453 3.05 -14.86 -12.43
CA GLY A 453 2.36 -14.50 -13.67
C GLY A 453 3.13 -13.51 -14.51
N MET A 454 2.45 -12.94 -15.48
CA MET A 454 2.95 -11.86 -16.32
C MET A 454 2.14 -10.59 -16.02
N TYR A 455 2.83 -9.56 -15.59
CA TYR A 455 2.25 -8.25 -15.34
C TYR A 455 2.71 -7.26 -16.39
N LEU A 456 1.82 -6.35 -16.79
CA LEU A 456 2.09 -5.34 -17.80
C LEU A 456 1.97 -3.95 -17.18
N GLN A 457 3.08 -3.23 -17.13
CA GLN A 457 3.09 -1.81 -16.78
C GLN A 457 2.93 -0.98 -18.05
N GLY A 458 1.77 -0.37 -18.22
CA GLY A 458 1.38 0.36 -19.43
C GLY A 458 -0.10 0.21 -19.73
N SER A 459 -0.46 0.20 -21.00
CA SER A 459 -1.86 0.08 -21.42
C SER A 459 -2.28 -1.38 -21.58
N SER A 460 -3.01 -1.92 -20.59
CA SER A 460 -3.59 -3.27 -20.66
C SER A 460 -4.60 -3.40 -21.81
N LYS A 461 -5.33 -2.33 -22.13
CA LYS A 461 -6.32 -2.26 -23.23
C LYS A 461 -5.70 -2.55 -24.59
N PHE A 462 -4.47 -2.08 -24.82
CA PHE A 462 -3.74 -2.27 -26.08
C PHE A 462 -2.68 -3.38 -25.97
N GLY A 463 -2.44 -3.92 -24.78
CA GLY A 463 -1.39 -4.92 -24.52
C GLY A 463 0.01 -4.36 -24.76
N ILE A 464 0.25 -3.08 -24.39
CA ILE A 464 1.48 -2.37 -24.65
C ILE A 464 2.06 -1.85 -23.35
N GLY A 465 3.33 -2.15 -23.09
CA GLY A 465 4.03 -1.68 -21.90
C GLY A 465 5.28 -2.51 -21.57
N VAL A 466 5.84 -2.23 -20.39
CA VAL A 466 6.93 -3.03 -19.82
C VAL A 466 6.34 -4.31 -19.22
N ARG A 467 6.92 -5.43 -19.61
CA ARG A 467 6.50 -6.76 -19.18
C ARG A 467 7.33 -7.19 -17.97
N ASN A 468 6.64 -7.53 -16.88
CA ASN A 468 7.21 -8.08 -15.68
C ASN A 468 6.80 -9.55 -15.55
N ASP A 469 7.75 -10.46 -15.65
CA ASP A 469 7.54 -11.90 -15.49
C ASP A 469 7.97 -12.32 -14.09
N VAL A 470 7.07 -12.96 -13.37
CA VAL A 470 7.31 -13.48 -12.02
C VAL A 470 6.96 -14.96 -11.95
N ALA A 471 7.77 -15.73 -11.27
CA ALA A 471 7.55 -17.17 -11.14
C ALA A 471 8.14 -17.70 -9.82
N LYS A 472 7.50 -18.75 -9.30
CA LYS A 472 8.05 -19.52 -8.19
C LYS A 472 9.30 -20.27 -8.63
N SER A 473 10.36 -20.23 -7.86
CA SER A 473 11.62 -20.90 -8.16
C SER A 473 12.30 -21.44 -6.89
N LYS A 474 13.45 -22.07 -7.08
CA LYS A 474 14.35 -22.46 -5.98
C LYS A 474 15.20 -21.28 -5.45
N TYR A 475 15.26 -20.18 -6.19
CA TYR A 475 15.97 -18.98 -5.77
C TYR A 475 15.03 -18.16 -4.88
N MET A 476 15.24 -18.28 -3.58
CA MET A 476 14.37 -17.64 -2.59
C MET A 476 15.17 -17.09 -1.43
N LEU A 477 14.59 -16.10 -0.77
CA LEU A 477 15.10 -15.47 0.45
C LEU A 477 14.01 -15.51 1.53
N GLU A 478 14.32 -16.20 2.64
CA GLU A 478 13.46 -16.22 3.82
C GLU A 478 13.70 -14.94 4.63
N SER A 479 12.82 -13.97 4.51
CA SER A 479 13.00 -12.65 5.13
C SER A 479 13.05 -12.70 6.66
N SER A 480 12.34 -13.64 7.27
CA SER A 480 12.36 -13.85 8.72
C SER A 480 13.69 -14.38 9.29
N GLN A 481 14.59 -14.84 8.43
CA GLN A 481 15.89 -15.39 8.83
C GLN A 481 17.07 -14.50 8.47
N ARG A 482 16.91 -13.63 7.46
CA ARG A 482 17.97 -12.80 6.90
C ARG A 482 17.52 -11.35 6.80
N TYR A 483 17.55 -10.64 7.92
CA TYR A 483 17.22 -9.22 7.96
C TYR A 483 18.05 -8.46 8.97
N VAL A 484 18.15 -7.17 8.75
CA VAL A 484 18.74 -6.19 9.66
C VAL A 484 17.75 -5.05 9.82
N ILE A 485 17.32 -4.76 11.05
CA ILE A 485 16.53 -3.56 11.32
C ILE A 485 17.48 -2.37 11.24
N VAL A 486 17.26 -1.50 10.26
CA VAL A 486 18.12 -0.35 9.99
C VAL A 486 17.53 0.97 10.49
N ALA A 487 16.20 1.03 10.70
CA ALA A 487 15.53 2.20 11.25
C ALA A 487 14.23 1.81 11.97
N ALA A 488 13.94 2.49 13.07
CA ALA A 488 12.70 2.44 13.84
C ALA A 488 12.68 3.65 14.80
N GLU A 489 12.47 4.83 14.25
CA GLU A 489 12.66 6.12 14.92
C GLU A 489 11.77 6.29 16.16
N TYR A 490 10.54 5.72 16.11
CA TYR A 490 9.59 5.76 17.22
C TYR A 490 10.08 5.06 18.50
N LEU A 491 11.05 4.13 18.39
CA LEU A 491 11.64 3.45 19.56
C LEU A 491 12.59 4.37 20.36
N GLY A 492 12.94 5.52 19.80
CA GLY A 492 13.86 6.48 20.39
C GLY A 492 15.32 6.29 19.98
N ASN A 493 16.11 7.31 20.26
CA ASN A 493 17.50 7.38 19.83
C ASN A 493 18.35 6.24 20.39
N GLY A 494 19.11 5.58 19.51
CA GLY A 494 20.10 4.57 19.89
C GLY A 494 19.54 3.17 20.14
N VAL A 495 18.23 2.95 20.04
CA VAL A 495 17.63 1.61 20.13
C VAL A 495 17.95 0.80 18.88
N VAL A 496 17.83 1.41 17.70
CA VAL A 496 18.26 0.86 16.42
C VAL A 496 19.41 1.71 15.90
N MET A 497 20.52 1.07 15.52
CA MET A 497 21.69 1.75 14.97
C MET A 497 21.64 1.74 13.46
N GLU A 498 21.43 2.89 12.86
CA GLU A 498 21.46 3.04 11.41
C GLU A 498 22.86 2.74 10.84
N PRO A 499 22.98 1.91 9.79
CA PRO A 499 24.24 1.68 9.12
C PRO A 499 24.74 2.95 8.41
N ARG A 500 26.06 3.13 8.34
CA ARG A 500 26.65 4.35 7.75
C ARG A 500 26.22 4.60 6.31
N TRP A 501 26.13 3.57 5.51
CA TRP A 501 25.71 3.67 4.11
C TRP A 501 24.26 4.19 3.95
N LEU A 502 23.38 4.02 4.95
CA LEU A 502 22.01 4.51 4.88
C LEU A 502 21.94 6.06 4.89
N GLN A 503 22.98 6.72 5.38
CA GLN A 503 23.10 8.17 5.33
C GLN A 503 23.56 8.72 3.97
N TYR A 504 23.88 7.85 3.03
CA TYR A 504 24.23 8.25 1.67
C TYR A 504 22.94 8.49 0.86
N MET A 505 22.54 9.76 0.81
CA MET A 505 21.28 10.21 0.21
C MET A 505 21.53 10.72 -1.23
N ARG A 506 22.32 9.99 -2.00
CA ARG A 506 22.73 10.33 -3.36
C ARG A 506 22.57 9.11 -4.26
N GLU A 507 23.08 9.21 -5.47
CA GLU A 507 22.92 8.20 -6.52
C GLU A 507 23.69 6.91 -6.22
N TRP A 508 22.95 5.80 -6.15
CA TRP A 508 23.48 4.44 -6.05
C TRP A 508 23.91 3.86 -7.41
N GLY A 509 23.72 4.62 -8.48
CA GLY A 509 24.14 4.33 -9.83
C GLY A 509 24.33 5.61 -10.64
N PRO A 510 25.07 5.59 -11.75
CA PRO A 510 25.20 6.74 -12.64
C PRO A 510 23.88 7.04 -13.34
N SER A 511 23.66 8.32 -13.66
CA SER A 511 22.57 8.69 -14.57
C SER A 511 22.87 8.18 -15.98
N ILE A 512 21.88 7.53 -16.58
CA ILE A 512 21.99 6.91 -17.91
C ILE A 512 20.96 7.54 -18.85
N ALA A 513 21.42 8.07 -19.98
CA ALA A 513 20.56 8.42 -21.09
C ALA A 513 20.53 7.27 -22.09
N TYR A 514 19.36 6.71 -22.35
CA TYR A 514 19.21 5.64 -23.34
C TYR A 514 19.04 6.23 -24.74
N ASP A 515 19.69 5.64 -25.74
CA ASP A 515 19.37 5.90 -27.16
C ASP A 515 18.09 5.12 -27.55
N SER A 516 17.01 5.47 -26.88
CA SER A 516 15.72 4.81 -27.04
C SER A 516 15.19 4.91 -28.46
N GLY A 517 15.46 6.04 -29.14
CA GLY A 517 15.08 6.23 -30.55
C GLY A 517 15.72 5.20 -31.47
N SER A 518 17.00 4.89 -31.28
CA SER A 518 17.72 3.89 -32.08
C SER A 518 17.24 2.47 -31.80
N GLU A 519 17.05 2.09 -30.54
CA GLU A 519 16.55 0.76 -30.17
C GLU A 519 15.08 0.56 -30.59
N ILE A 520 14.23 1.54 -30.35
CA ILE A 520 12.84 1.53 -30.78
C ILE A 520 12.74 1.43 -32.30
N ASN A 521 13.57 2.17 -33.06
CA ASN A 521 13.61 2.08 -34.52
C ASN A 521 14.05 0.70 -35.02
N LYS A 522 15.02 0.06 -34.37
CA LYS A 522 15.40 -1.34 -34.69
C LYS A 522 14.22 -2.29 -34.49
N ILE A 523 13.50 -2.13 -33.40
CA ILE A 523 12.29 -2.90 -33.07
C ILE A 523 11.19 -2.63 -34.10
N MET A 524 10.95 -1.35 -34.43
CA MET A 524 9.97 -0.95 -35.43
C MET A 524 10.25 -1.63 -36.78
N ASN A 525 11.51 -1.77 -37.17
CA ASN A 525 11.87 -2.43 -38.40
C ASN A 525 11.61 -3.95 -38.42
N LEU A 526 11.47 -4.57 -37.25
CA LEU A 526 11.12 -6.00 -37.10
C LEU A 526 9.60 -6.23 -37.09
N LEU A 527 8.79 -5.19 -36.87
CA LEU A 527 7.33 -5.30 -36.79
C LEU A 527 6.67 -5.23 -38.18
N PRO A 528 5.54 -5.94 -38.41
CA PRO A 528 4.74 -5.81 -39.61
C PRO A 528 4.27 -4.37 -39.84
N LEU A 529 4.18 -3.92 -41.11
CA LEU A 529 3.81 -2.56 -41.50
C LEU A 529 2.53 -2.04 -40.83
N VAL A 530 1.52 -2.91 -40.67
CA VAL A 530 0.23 -2.54 -40.03
C VAL A 530 0.42 -2.15 -38.55
N VAL A 531 1.39 -2.74 -37.86
CA VAL A 531 1.69 -2.45 -36.45
C VAL A 531 2.54 -1.18 -36.33
N ARG A 532 3.40 -0.89 -37.33
CA ARG A 532 4.25 0.33 -37.35
C ARG A 532 3.43 1.61 -37.32
N PHE A 533 2.36 1.69 -38.13
CA PHE A 533 1.49 2.89 -38.17
C PHE A 533 0.74 3.16 -36.85
N SER A 534 0.53 2.14 -36.05
CA SER A 534 -0.07 2.31 -34.71
C SER A 534 0.98 2.74 -33.67
N PHE A 535 2.25 2.47 -33.92
CA PHE A 535 3.34 2.61 -32.95
C PHE A 535 3.83 4.07 -32.79
N GLU A 536 3.79 4.87 -33.82
CA GLU A 536 4.14 6.31 -33.75
C GLU A 536 3.23 7.09 -32.77
N ASN A 537 1.99 6.61 -32.58
CA ASN A 537 1.04 7.15 -31.59
C ASN A 537 1.12 6.46 -30.20
N ILE A 538 2.00 5.49 -30.04
CA ILE A 538 2.08 4.61 -28.86
C ILE A 538 3.32 4.94 -28.02
N VAL A 539 4.33 5.62 -28.60
CA VAL A 539 5.56 5.99 -27.89
C VAL A 539 5.26 6.79 -26.62
N ASP A 540 4.22 7.64 -26.66
CA ASP A 540 3.77 8.42 -25.51
C ASP A 540 3.09 7.58 -24.41
N LEU A 541 2.82 6.30 -24.65
CA LEU A 541 2.24 5.37 -23.69
C LEU A 541 3.29 4.58 -22.88
N PHE A 542 4.56 4.74 -23.22
CA PHE A 542 5.62 4.09 -22.46
C PHE A 542 6.02 4.92 -21.23
N PRO A 543 6.38 4.26 -20.12
CA PRO A 543 6.92 4.94 -18.95
C PRO A 543 8.13 5.81 -19.30
N ILE A 544 8.28 6.94 -18.64
CA ILE A 544 9.41 7.88 -18.82
C ILE A 544 10.76 7.17 -18.60
N ALA A 545 10.79 6.19 -17.71
CA ALA A 545 11.93 5.34 -17.43
C ALA A 545 12.54 4.61 -18.66
N LEU A 546 11.80 4.50 -19.77
CA LEU A 546 12.37 3.97 -21.03
C LEU A 546 13.26 4.95 -21.78
N TYR A 547 13.27 6.23 -21.41
CA TYR A 547 14.03 7.27 -22.08
C TYR A 547 15.32 7.66 -21.38
N GLY A 548 15.46 7.33 -20.12
CA GLY A 548 16.64 7.58 -19.30
C GLY A 548 16.37 7.24 -17.85
N GLU A 549 17.40 6.92 -17.09
CA GLU A 549 17.36 6.80 -15.65
C GLU A 549 18.20 7.92 -15.05
N GLU A 550 17.57 8.72 -14.19
CA GLU A 550 18.32 9.47 -13.19
C GLU A 550 18.90 8.42 -12.24
N GLY A 551 20.16 8.58 -11.79
CA GLY A 551 20.80 7.58 -10.94
C GLY A 551 19.88 7.16 -9.77
N PRO A 552 19.67 5.86 -9.54
CA PRO A 552 18.74 5.39 -8.52
C PRO A 552 19.19 5.85 -7.13
N THR A 553 18.25 6.32 -6.33
CA THR A 553 18.52 6.81 -4.97
C THR A 553 18.40 5.71 -3.92
N GLY A 554 19.02 5.93 -2.75
CA GLY A 554 18.90 5.03 -1.61
C GLY A 554 17.51 5.08 -0.93
N PRO A 555 17.24 4.19 0.03
CA PRO A 555 15.92 4.10 0.67
C PRO A 555 15.43 5.40 1.32
N LYS A 556 16.31 6.17 1.96
CA LYS A 556 15.93 7.43 2.64
C LYS A 556 15.49 8.56 1.70
N GLU A 557 15.86 8.51 0.42
CA GLU A 557 15.43 9.47 -0.59
C GLU A 557 14.09 9.10 -1.23
N LYS A 558 13.53 7.95 -0.91
CA LYS A 558 12.23 7.55 -1.40
C LYS A 558 11.13 8.23 -0.57
N ASP A 559 10.12 8.76 -1.23
CA ASP A 559 8.99 9.47 -0.59
C ASP A 559 8.29 8.62 0.49
N ASN A 560 8.27 7.31 0.34
CA ASN A 560 7.68 6.40 1.29
C ASN A 560 8.52 6.17 2.55
N TRP A 561 9.77 6.68 2.64
CA TRP A 561 10.53 6.55 3.87
C TRP A 561 9.83 7.22 5.05
N GLU A 562 9.50 8.49 4.93
CA GLU A 562 8.73 9.24 5.93
C GLU A 562 7.23 9.25 5.62
N GLY A 563 6.87 9.20 4.33
CA GLY A 563 5.51 9.20 3.83
C GLY A 563 4.80 7.85 3.95
N ASP A 564 3.60 7.78 3.37
CA ASP A 564 2.87 6.51 3.16
C ASP A 564 3.36 5.86 1.85
N GLU A 565 3.01 4.59 1.67
CA GLU A 565 3.18 3.93 0.38
C GLU A 565 2.27 4.59 -0.65
N ILE A 566 2.81 4.88 -1.83
CA ILE A 566 2.12 5.57 -2.92
C ILE A 566 1.76 4.57 -4.02
N CYS A 567 0.49 4.56 -4.41
CA CYS A 567 -0.01 3.79 -5.55
C CYS A 567 0.18 4.53 -6.86
#